data_f0e83265a3a43d4b8f0cdf7a0416bafe
#
_entry.id   f0e83265a3a43d4b8f0cdf7a0416bafe
#
_cell.length_a   1.000
_cell.length_b   1.000
_cell.length_c   1.000
_cell.angle_alpha   90.00
_cell.angle_beta   90.00
_cell.angle_gamma   90.00
#
_symmetry.space_group_name_H-M   'P 1'
#
loop_
_entity.id
_entity.type
_entity.pdbx_description
1 polymer ?
#
loop_
_entity_poly.entity_id
_entity_poly.type
_entity_poly.pdbx_seq_one_letter_code
_entity_poly.pdbx_strand_id
1 'polypeptide(L)'
;MRNLMLGLAVLLYGCAQKQEAPTTPPPPTLPVVEITSKQATTYQEYPASIEGKVNVEIRPQVDGYLDKVFVDEGAFVKAGQPLFKINDLPYREQLNNAKASLSAAEAAIINTQLEVDKLTPLVANKVISDYQLKAAKAANSVALANAEQAKATVGLAKINVGYTTISAPVSGYIGRLPKKKGSLVSRADIEALTQLSDVQEVYVYFALGEADFIKFKAQYDGATLNDKLKKLDPISLLLADQTVYPKQGKIDMIDGQFDKNTGAITVRATFANAQGLLRSGNTGKVRLSLQHNDAILVPQSATIELQDKIFVYTVAEGNKVKKTPITVIGKSGKDYLIKDGVKAGDRIVFTGLDLLSEGAVITPENAKPVVAQN
;
A
#
# COMPACT_ATOMS: atom_id res chain seq x y z
N MET A 1 -29.78 -101.90 -56.79
CA MET A 1 -31.20 -101.52 -56.61
C MET A 1 -31.20 -100.05 -56.24
N ARG A 2 -31.35 -99.24 -57.15
CA ARG A 2 -32.56 -98.69 -57.76
C ARG A 2 -33.26 -97.64 -56.85
N ASN A 3 -33.27 -96.40 -57.37
CA ASN A 3 -34.25 -95.32 -57.18
C ASN A 3 -34.09 -94.45 -55.92
N LEU A 4 -34.31 -93.23 -55.92
CA LEU A 4 -34.96 -92.32 -56.85
C LEU A 4 -34.57 -90.87 -56.35
N MET A 5 -34.22 -90.12 -57.25
CA MET A 5 -33.97 -88.67 -57.06
C MET A 5 -35.21 -87.90 -57.37
N LEU A 6 -35.54 -86.98 -56.67
CA LEU A 6 -36.37 -85.85 -57.16
C LEU A 6 -35.85 -84.55 -56.61
N GLY A 7 -35.60 -83.67 -57.51
CA GLY A 7 -34.99 -82.36 -57.24
C GLY A 7 -35.94 -81.34 -56.65
N LEU A 8 -35.33 -80.33 -56.03
CA LEU A 8 -36.00 -79.07 -55.73
C LEU A 8 -35.05 -77.90 -56.04
N ALA A 9 -35.25 -77.30 -57.20
CA ALA A 9 -34.58 -76.08 -57.55
C ALA A 9 -35.27 -74.95 -56.80
N VAL A 10 -34.62 -74.39 -55.77
CA VAL A 10 -35.08 -73.19 -55.09
C VAL A 10 -34.40 -71.96 -55.72
N LEU A 11 -35.22 -71.18 -56.41
CA LEU A 11 -34.83 -69.87 -56.96
C LEU A 11 -34.48 -68.94 -55.84
N LEU A 12 -33.17 -68.63 -55.66
CA LEU A 12 -32.69 -67.53 -54.81
C LEU A 12 -32.89 -66.23 -55.59
N TYR A 13 -34.03 -65.54 -55.36
CA TYR A 13 -34.18 -64.12 -55.67
C TYR A 13 -33.48 -63.35 -54.55
N GLY A 14 -32.21 -62.97 -54.76
CA GLY A 14 -31.49 -62.04 -53.93
C GLY A 14 -32.02 -60.64 -54.18
N CYS A 15 -32.74 -60.06 -53.20
CA CYS A 15 -32.99 -58.63 -53.15
C CYS A 15 -31.65 -57.95 -52.99
N ALA A 16 -31.14 -57.33 -54.04
CA ALA A 16 -30.07 -56.34 -53.97
C ALA A 16 -30.62 -55.11 -53.26
N GLN A 17 -30.50 -55.07 -51.93
CA GLN A 17 -30.73 -53.88 -51.14
C GLN A 17 -29.64 -52.87 -51.53
N LYS A 18 -30.04 -51.83 -52.23
CA LYS A 18 -29.21 -50.66 -52.56
C LYS A 18 -28.72 -50.04 -51.24
N GLN A 19 -27.49 -50.31 -50.86
CA GLN A 19 -26.81 -49.70 -49.70
C GLN A 19 -26.73 -48.24 -49.98
N GLU A 20 -27.65 -47.44 -49.43
CA GLU A 20 -27.52 -45.99 -49.43
C GLU A 20 -26.19 -45.65 -48.73
N ALA A 21 -25.34 -44.98 -49.45
CA ALA A 21 -24.11 -44.46 -48.88
C ALA A 21 -24.45 -43.67 -47.59
N PRO A 22 -23.66 -43.81 -46.52
CA PRO A 22 -23.91 -43.12 -45.28
C PRO A 22 -24.00 -41.62 -45.59
N THR A 23 -25.21 -41.07 -45.46
CA THR A 23 -25.42 -39.63 -45.53
C THR A 23 -24.62 -39.02 -44.39
N THR A 24 -23.51 -38.36 -44.73
CA THR A 24 -22.79 -37.54 -43.77
C THR A 24 -23.79 -36.54 -43.15
N PRO A 25 -23.90 -36.49 -41.82
CA PRO A 25 -24.81 -35.55 -41.18
C PRO A 25 -24.48 -34.14 -41.67
N PRO A 26 -25.48 -33.27 -41.85
CA PRO A 26 -25.25 -31.91 -42.30
C PRO A 26 -24.28 -31.20 -41.34
N PRO A 27 -23.38 -30.35 -41.88
CA PRO A 27 -22.42 -29.62 -41.03
C PRO A 27 -23.12 -28.89 -39.91
N PRO A 28 -22.64 -28.95 -38.65
CA PRO A 28 -23.26 -28.26 -37.55
C PRO A 28 -23.24 -26.77 -37.77
N THR A 29 -24.35 -26.07 -37.52
CA THR A 29 -24.45 -24.62 -37.55
C THR A 29 -23.94 -24.08 -36.24
N LEU A 30 -22.83 -23.31 -36.26
CA LEU A 30 -22.17 -22.78 -35.06
C LEU A 30 -21.93 -21.29 -35.17
N PRO A 31 -22.10 -20.53 -34.06
CA PRO A 31 -21.84 -19.12 -34.02
C PRO A 31 -20.36 -18.83 -34.17
N VAL A 32 -20.04 -17.89 -35.05
CA VAL A 32 -18.67 -17.46 -35.38
C VAL A 32 -18.56 -16.00 -35.10
N VAL A 33 -17.44 -15.61 -34.47
CA VAL A 33 -17.10 -14.20 -34.18
C VAL A 33 -15.83 -13.81 -34.95
N GLU A 34 -15.82 -12.62 -35.52
CA GLU A 34 -14.64 -12.03 -36.12
C GLU A 34 -13.80 -11.35 -35.04
N ILE A 35 -12.51 -11.63 -35.04
CA ILE A 35 -11.54 -11.02 -34.13
C ILE A 35 -11.27 -9.62 -34.61
N THR A 36 -11.47 -8.64 -33.73
CA THR A 36 -11.16 -7.24 -33.99
C THR A 36 -10.09 -6.73 -33.03
N SER A 37 -9.23 -5.83 -33.50
CA SER A 37 -8.32 -5.09 -32.63
C SER A 37 -9.12 -4.01 -31.91
N LYS A 38 -8.98 -3.93 -30.59
CA LYS A 38 -9.67 -2.93 -29.72
C LYS A 38 -8.71 -2.45 -28.64
N GLN A 39 -9.03 -1.30 -28.08
CA GLN A 39 -8.38 -0.89 -26.83
C GLN A 39 -8.78 -1.83 -25.71
N ALA A 40 -7.82 -2.27 -24.95
CA ALA A 40 -8.02 -3.13 -23.80
C ALA A 40 -7.18 -2.67 -22.62
N THR A 41 -7.70 -2.88 -21.43
CA THR A 41 -6.99 -2.65 -20.19
C THR A 41 -6.75 -3.99 -19.51
N THR A 42 -5.51 -4.30 -19.24
CA THR A 42 -5.15 -5.41 -18.34
C THR A 42 -4.69 -4.86 -17.01
N TYR A 43 -4.66 -5.71 -16.00
CA TYR A 43 -4.22 -5.32 -14.67
C TYR A 43 -3.07 -6.21 -14.22
N GLN A 44 -2.04 -5.59 -13.68
CA GLN A 44 -0.95 -6.30 -13.03
C GLN A 44 -1.04 -6.03 -11.53
N GLU A 45 -0.99 -7.10 -10.74
CA GLU A 45 -1.15 -7.04 -9.28
C GLU A 45 0.20 -7.24 -8.60
N TYR A 46 0.49 -6.34 -7.65
CA TYR A 46 1.70 -6.39 -6.84
C TYR A 46 1.33 -6.48 -5.37
N PRO A 47 1.89 -7.45 -4.62
CA PRO A 47 1.73 -7.51 -3.18
C PRO A 47 2.15 -6.19 -2.54
N ALA A 48 1.38 -5.73 -1.57
CA ALA A 48 1.59 -4.43 -0.95
C ALA A 48 1.38 -4.47 0.56
N SER A 49 2.18 -3.68 1.28
CA SER A 49 1.99 -3.37 2.70
C SER A 49 1.34 -1.99 2.85
N ILE A 50 0.46 -1.87 3.84
CA ILE A 50 -0.29 -0.66 4.11
C ILE A 50 0.18 -0.10 5.45
N GLU A 51 0.57 1.15 5.46
CA GLU A 51 1.06 1.85 6.64
C GLU A 51 0.32 3.17 6.83
N GLY A 52 0.11 3.58 8.08
CA GLY A 52 -0.36 4.92 8.38
C GLY A 52 0.64 5.97 7.87
N LYS A 53 0.14 7.12 7.44
CA LYS A 53 0.99 8.23 6.96
C LYS A 53 2.03 8.64 7.98
N VAL A 54 1.67 8.61 9.26
CA VAL A 54 2.56 8.88 10.38
C VAL A 54 2.39 7.79 11.42
N ASN A 55 3.46 7.07 11.73
CA ASN A 55 3.52 6.09 12.81
C ASN A 55 4.55 6.58 13.83
N VAL A 56 4.12 6.84 15.06
CA VAL A 56 4.96 7.37 16.14
C VAL A 56 4.97 6.41 17.32
N GLU A 57 6.15 6.05 17.76
CA GLU A 57 6.33 5.37 19.04
C GLU A 57 6.26 6.37 20.18
N ILE A 58 5.33 6.19 21.08
CA ILE A 58 5.19 6.99 22.28
C ILE A 58 6.09 6.41 23.37
N ARG A 59 7.14 7.15 23.72
CA ARG A 59 8.15 6.75 24.70
C ARG A 59 8.21 7.77 25.86
N PRO A 60 8.50 7.35 27.10
CA PRO A 60 8.70 8.27 28.21
C PRO A 60 10.00 9.08 28.02
N GLN A 61 9.97 10.35 28.42
CA GLN A 61 11.16 11.23 28.44
C GLN A 61 11.75 11.37 29.84
N VAL A 62 11.09 10.83 30.85
CA VAL A 62 11.52 10.77 32.24
C VAL A 62 11.16 9.42 32.83
N ASP A 63 11.91 8.96 33.83
CA ASP A 63 11.72 7.67 34.46
C ASP A 63 10.71 7.78 35.61
N GLY A 64 9.98 6.71 35.93
CA GLY A 64 9.08 6.67 37.07
C GLY A 64 7.92 5.72 36.90
N TYR A 65 7.02 5.69 37.87
CA TYR A 65 5.82 4.84 37.82
C TYR A 65 4.69 5.52 37.07
N LEU A 66 3.97 4.78 36.23
CA LEU A 66 2.75 5.27 35.60
C LEU A 66 1.66 5.44 36.66
N ASP A 67 1.27 6.69 36.90
CA ASP A 67 0.18 7.04 37.82
C ASP A 67 -1.18 6.91 37.17
N LYS A 68 -1.31 7.38 35.91
CA LYS A 68 -2.56 7.31 35.14
C LYS A 68 -2.30 6.97 33.67
N VAL A 69 -3.25 6.23 33.11
CA VAL A 69 -3.40 5.98 31.68
C VAL A 69 -4.76 6.58 31.32
N PHE A 70 -4.79 7.52 30.37
CA PHE A 70 -6.00 8.29 30.01
C PHE A 70 -6.72 7.76 28.78
N VAL A 71 -6.18 6.75 28.12
CA VAL A 71 -6.67 6.22 26.86
C VAL A 71 -6.74 4.71 26.90
N ASP A 72 -7.60 4.15 26.05
CA ASP A 72 -7.70 2.71 25.84
C ASP A 72 -7.04 2.28 24.53
N GLU A 73 -6.73 0.98 24.42
CA GLU A 73 -6.22 0.37 23.21
C GLU A 73 -7.22 0.52 22.05
N GLY A 74 -6.74 0.93 20.88
CA GLY A 74 -7.57 1.17 19.70
C GLY A 74 -8.36 2.48 19.69
N ALA A 75 -8.29 3.28 20.77
CA ALA A 75 -8.98 4.58 20.84
C ALA A 75 -8.39 5.59 19.85
N PHE A 76 -9.25 6.44 19.29
CA PHE A 76 -8.81 7.61 18.52
C PHE A 76 -8.49 8.76 19.48
N VAL A 77 -7.36 9.42 19.30
CA VAL A 77 -6.90 10.57 20.07
C VAL A 77 -6.57 11.76 19.17
N LYS A 78 -6.70 12.95 19.73
CA LYS A 78 -6.32 14.20 19.06
C LYS A 78 -4.91 14.62 19.44
N ALA A 79 -4.21 15.33 18.54
CA ALA A 79 -2.94 15.94 18.86
C ALA A 79 -3.05 16.81 20.13
N GLY A 80 -2.06 16.72 21.04
CA GLY A 80 -2.05 17.39 22.35
C GLY A 80 -2.86 16.68 23.45
N GLN A 81 -3.67 15.67 23.14
CA GLN A 81 -4.45 14.94 24.15
C GLN A 81 -3.52 14.17 25.09
N PRO A 82 -3.68 14.28 26.44
CA PRO A 82 -2.91 13.49 27.39
C PRO A 82 -3.18 12.00 27.22
N LEU A 83 -2.09 11.21 27.18
CA LEU A 83 -2.13 9.75 27.05
C LEU A 83 -1.75 9.06 28.36
N PHE A 84 -0.64 9.50 28.97
CA PHE A 84 -0.10 8.90 30.18
C PHE A 84 0.33 9.98 31.17
N LYS A 85 0.30 9.64 32.43
CA LYS A 85 0.87 10.44 33.52
C LYS A 85 1.85 9.57 34.32
N ILE A 86 3.08 10.02 34.39
CA ILE A 86 4.11 9.47 35.28
C ILE A 86 4.00 10.22 36.62
N ASN A 87 4.30 9.55 37.74
CA ASN A 87 4.33 10.17 39.06
C ASN A 87 5.26 11.37 39.05
N ASP A 88 4.70 12.56 39.24
CA ASP A 88 5.42 13.83 39.14
C ASP A 88 5.94 14.37 40.49
N LEU A 89 5.64 13.73 41.60
CA LEU A 89 6.05 14.19 42.92
C LEU A 89 7.57 14.43 43.04
N PRO A 90 8.45 13.49 42.64
CA PRO A 90 9.89 13.71 42.72
C PRO A 90 10.36 14.91 41.86
N TYR A 91 9.77 15.08 40.70
CA TYR A 91 10.10 16.15 39.76
C TYR A 91 9.60 17.52 40.24
N ARG A 92 8.45 17.57 40.91
CA ARG A 92 7.92 18.76 41.55
C ARG A 92 8.81 19.21 42.70
N GLU A 93 9.31 18.28 43.53
CA GLU A 93 10.22 18.62 44.62
C GLU A 93 11.57 19.09 44.07
N GLN A 94 12.08 18.54 42.99
CA GLN A 94 13.25 19.06 42.30
C GLN A 94 13.04 20.49 41.79
N LEU A 95 11.86 20.78 41.21
CA LEU A 95 11.49 22.12 40.80
C LEU A 95 11.40 23.10 41.98
N ASN A 96 10.81 22.68 43.12
CA ASN A 96 10.74 23.49 44.33
C ASN A 96 12.12 23.81 44.88
N ASN A 97 13.03 22.85 44.94
CA ASN A 97 14.41 23.03 45.34
C ASN A 97 15.15 24.00 44.41
N ALA A 98 14.98 23.83 43.09
CA ALA A 98 15.58 24.74 42.11
C ALA A 98 15.07 26.20 42.28
N LYS A 99 13.76 26.37 42.54
CA LYS A 99 13.17 27.69 42.82
C LYS A 99 13.73 28.31 44.09
N ALA A 100 13.89 27.55 45.18
CA ALA A 100 14.48 28.01 46.41
C ALA A 100 15.93 28.50 46.21
N SER A 101 16.70 27.74 45.40
CA SER A 101 18.07 28.11 45.03
C SER A 101 18.12 29.41 44.21
N LEU A 102 17.16 29.61 43.29
CA LEU A 102 17.05 30.87 42.54
C LEU A 102 16.73 32.04 43.48
N SER A 103 15.78 31.89 44.39
CA SER A 103 15.43 32.94 45.35
C SER A 103 16.62 33.32 46.25
N ALA A 104 17.45 32.34 46.65
CA ALA A 104 18.68 32.63 47.40
C ALA A 104 19.72 33.42 46.57
N ALA A 105 19.86 33.07 45.27
CA ALA A 105 20.74 33.79 44.35
C ALA A 105 20.24 35.24 44.07
N GLU A 106 18.93 35.40 43.92
CA GLU A 106 18.30 36.72 43.76
C GLU A 106 18.53 37.62 45.02
N ALA A 107 18.43 37.06 46.22
CA ALA A 107 18.75 37.75 47.44
C ALA A 107 20.23 38.16 47.51
N ALA A 108 21.16 37.35 46.99
CA ALA A 108 22.56 37.69 46.88
C ALA A 108 22.81 38.88 45.94
N ILE A 109 22.07 38.98 44.82
CA ILE A 109 22.12 40.16 43.94
C ILE A 109 21.73 41.44 44.70
N ILE A 110 20.64 41.38 45.47
CA ILE A 110 20.18 42.54 46.24
C ILE A 110 21.28 43.00 47.21
N ASN A 111 21.91 42.06 47.93
CA ASN A 111 22.98 42.37 48.86
C ASN A 111 24.22 43.00 48.17
N THR A 112 24.65 42.43 47.06
CA THR A 112 25.80 42.94 46.31
C THR A 112 25.51 44.28 45.62
N GLN A 113 24.27 44.47 45.13
CA GLN A 113 23.84 45.76 44.58
C GLN A 113 23.81 46.88 45.65
N LEU A 114 23.31 46.59 46.84
CA LEU A 114 23.33 47.51 47.95
C LEU A 114 24.77 48.00 48.29
N GLU A 115 25.75 47.07 48.23
CA GLU A 115 27.16 47.47 48.47
C GLU A 115 27.70 48.33 47.31
N VAL A 116 27.36 48.06 46.06
CA VAL A 116 27.68 48.94 44.92
C VAL A 116 27.05 50.33 45.09
N ASP A 117 25.78 50.39 45.49
CA ASP A 117 25.02 51.62 45.66
C ASP A 117 25.62 52.48 46.83
N LYS A 118 26.03 51.84 47.92
CA LYS A 118 26.72 52.46 49.06
C LYS A 118 28.09 53.03 48.68
N LEU A 119 28.88 52.24 47.92
CA LEU A 119 30.26 52.70 47.59
C LEU A 119 30.30 53.72 46.44
N THR A 120 29.33 53.76 45.56
CA THR A 120 29.28 54.66 44.40
C THR A 120 29.43 56.18 44.83
N PRO A 121 28.63 56.73 45.77
CA PRO A 121 28.77 58.13 46.18
C PRO A 121 30.07 58.38 46.94
N LEU A 122 30.62 57.40 47.66
CA LEU A 122 31.89 57.58 48.42
C LEU A 122 33.10 57.75 47.49
N VAL A 123 33.13 57.02 46.38
CA VAL A 123 34.14 57.17 45.34
C VAL A 123 33.95 58.46 44.59
N ALA A 124 32.73 58.87 44.25
CA ALA A 124 32.45 60.14 43.59
C ALA A 124 32.95 61.31 44.40
N ASN A 125 32.86 61.26 45.78
CA ASN A 125 33.35 62.25 46.69
C ASN A 125 34.84 62.07 47.09
N LYS A 126 35.56 61.12 46.42
CA LYS A 126 37.00 60.87 46.71
C LYS A 126 37.29 60.40 48.14
N VAL A 127 36.32 59.79 48.85
CA VAL A 127 36.45 59.27 50.21
C VAL A 127 37.18 57.96 50.25
N ILE A 128 36.94 57.09 49.19
CA ILE A 128 37.52 55.78 49.05
C ILE A 128 38.11 55.56 47.64
N SER A 129 38.94 54.53 47.49
CA SER A 129 39.59 54.21 46.22
C SER A 129 38.57 53.58 45.20
N ASP A 130 38.72 53.87 43.90
CA ASP A 130 38.03 53.29 42.81
C ASP A 130 38.13 51.78 42.77
N TYR A 131 39.19 51.18 43.33
CA TYR A 131 39.37 49.72 43.40
C TYR A 131 38.26 49.04 44.20
N GLN A 132 37.82 49.64 45.33
CA GLN A 132 36.76 49.08 46.17
C GLN A 132 35.42 49.01 45.40
N LEU A 133 35.08 50.05 44.65
CA LEU A 133 33.88 50.09 43.84
C LEU A 133 33.97 49.05 42.68
N LYS A 134 35.14 48.93 42.03
CA LYS A 134 35.37 47.94 41.00
C LYS A 134 35.21 46.47 41.52
N ALA A 135 35.74 46.23 42.74
CA ALA A 135 35.59 44.96 43.42
C ALA A 135 34.12 44.64 43.73
N ALA A 136 33.36 45.59 44.26
CA ALA A 136 31.91 45.42 44.51
C ALA A 136 31.10 45.15 43.22
N LYS A 137 31.42 45.92 42.16
CA LYS A 137 30.78 45.66 40.84
C LYS A 137 31.09 44.24 40.27
N ALA A 138 32.35 43.83 40.45
CA ALA A 138 32.72 42.44 40.04
C ALA A 138 31.97 41.41 40.87
N ALA A 139 31.82 41.60 42.20
CA ALA A 139 31.04 40.72 43.06
C ALA A 139 29.55 40.71 42.66
N ASN A 140 28.97 41.85 42.29
CA ASN A 140 27.59 41.92 41.79
C ASN A 140 27.44 41.20 40.45
N SER A 141 28.41 41.30 39.54
CA SER A 141 28.39 40.56 38.27
C SER A 141 28.44 39.07 38.50
N VAL A 142 29.20 38.58 39.48
CA VAL A 142 29.22 37.15 39.87
C VAL A 142 27.86 36.70 40.43
N ALA A 143 27.22 37.54 41.28
CA ALA A 143 25.90 37.26 41.85
C ALA A 143 24.84 37.16 40.73
N LEU A 144 24.89 38.09 39.75
CA LEU A 144 24.01 38.05 38.57
C LEU A 144 24.20 36.76 37.76
N ALA A 145 25.46 36.37 37.51
CA ALA A 145 25.75 35.12 36.77
C ALA A 145 25.22 33.85 37.50
N ASN A 146 25.38 33.83 38.83
CA ASN A 146 24.87 32.73 39.66
C ASN A 146 23.33 32.66 39.64
N ALA A 147 22.63 33.80 39.62
CA ALA A 147 21.17 33.82 39.51
C ALA A 147 20.69 33.34 38.13
N GLU A 148 21.37 33.73 37.06
CA GLU A 148 21.04 33.20 35.71
C GLU A 148 21.30 31.69 35.63
N GLN A 149 22.34 31.16 36.25
CA GLN A 149 22.57 29.72 36.36
C GLN A 149 21.44 29.03 37.15
N ALA A 150 21.03 29.57 38.30
CA ALA A 150 19.93 29.04 39.10
C ALA A 150 18.61 29.08 38.32
N LYS A 151 18.35 30.13 37.57
CA LYS A 151 17.18 30.29 36.70
C LYS A 151 17.16 29.25 35.58
N ALA A 152 18.30 28.95 34.97
CA ALA A 152 18.44 27.87 34.00
C ALA A 152 18.09 26.47 34.61
N THR A 153 18.53 26.25 35.87
CA THR A 153 18.21 25.03 36.63
C THR A 153 16.70 24.89 36.88
N VAL A 154 16.01 25.99 37.22
CA VAL A 154 14.54 26.04 37.36
C VAL A 154 13.89 25.69 36.02
N GLY A 155 14.40 26.22 34.89
CA GLY A 155 13.93 25.90 33.56
C GLY A 155 14.00 24.41 33.24
N LEU A 156 15.13 23.77 33.52
CA LEU A 156 15.34 22.35 33.34
C LEU A 156 14.38 21.51 34.20
N ALA A 157 14.26 21.85 35.49
CA ALA A 157 13.34 21.12 36.39
C ALA A 157 11.88 21.27 35.94
N LYS A 158 11.47 22.45 35.45
CA LYS A 158 10.13 22.68 34.89
C LYS A 158 9.87 21.81 33.63
N ILE A 159 10.85 21.67 32.76
CA ILE A 159 10.76 20.80 31.58
C ILE A 159 10.54 19.32 32.02
N ASN A 160 11.32 18.87 33.01
CA ASN A 160 11.18 17.50 33.53
C ASN A 160 9.80 17.24 34.12
N VAL A 161 9.23 18.21 34.84
CA VAL A 161 7.82 18.12 35.29
C VAL A 161 6.86 18.04 34.11
N GLY A 162 7.10 18.81 33.04
CA GLY A 162 6.32 18.73 31.81
C GLY A 162 6.34 17.34 31.17
N TYR A 163 7.50 16.71 31.14
CA TYR A 163 7.69 15.36 30.59
C TYR A 163 6.98 14.24 31.38
N THR A 164 6.53 14.50 32.60
CA THR A 164 5.71 13.54 33.35
C THR A 164 4.31 13.35 32.78
N THR A 165 3.83 14.29 31.95
CA THR A 165 2.58 14.16 31.20
C THR A 165 2.88 13.94 29.73
N ILE A 166 2.60 12.75 29.25
CA ILE A 166 2.88 12.35 27.88
C ILE A 166 1.61 12.55 27.07
N SER A 167 1.69 13.40 26.04
CA SER A 167 0.57 13.73 25.16
C SER A 167 0.82 13.23 23.73
N ALA A 168 -0.26 13.06 22.97
CA ALA A 168 -0.22 12.66 21.57
C ALA A 168 0.43 13.75 20.71
N PRO A 169 1.50 13.45 19.96
CA PRO A 169 2.13 14.42 19.05
C PRO A 169 1.31 14.70 17.81
N VAL A 170 0.51 13.73 17.37
CA VAL A 170 -0.40 13.77 16.20
C VAL A 170 -1.75 13.19 16.57
N SER A 171 -2.77 13.45 15.77
CA SER A 171 -4.07 12.77 15.90
C SER A 171 -3.96 11.39 15.25
N GLY A 172 -4.59 10.36 15.86
CA GLY A 172 -4.52 9.01 15.33
C GLY A 172 -5.07 7.96 16.27
N TYR A 173 -4.83 6.70 15.96
CA TYR A 173 -5.29 5.57 16.75
C TYR A 173 -4.16 5.02 17.62
N ILE A 174 -4.50 4.76 18.89
CA ILE A 174 -3.61 4.13 19.86
C ILE A 174 -3.48 2.63 19.56
N GLY A 175 -2.27 2.11 19.58
CA GLY A 175 -1.97 0.69 19.51
C GLY A 175 -2.20 -0.02 20.84
N ARG A 176 -1.45 -1.12 21.06
CA ARG A 176 -1.46 -1.84 22.35
C ARG A 176 -0.81 -0.99 23.45
N LEU A 177 -1.23 -1.22 24.67
CA LEU A 177 -0.69 -0.60 25.89
C LEU A 177 0.00 -1.67 26.75
N PRO A 178 1.26 -2.03 26.47
CA PRO A 178 1.96 -3.08 27.21
C PRO A 178 2.19 -2.70 28.69
N LYS A 179 2.34 -1.42 28.99
CA LYS A 179 2.51 -0.88 30.34
C LYS A 179 1.18 -0.40 30.90
N LYS A 180 0.86 -0.78 32.12
CA LYS A 180 -0.39 -0.43 32.84
C LYS A 180 -0.09 0.54 33.98
N LYS A 181 -1.14 1.11 34.60
CA LYS A 181 -1.00 1.89 35.83
C LYS A 181 -0.20 1.10 36.86
N GLY A 182 0.80 1.74 37.48
CA GLY A 182 1.73 1.14 38.45
C GLY A 182 2.98 0.49 37.82
N SER A 183 3.06 0.40 36.49
CA SER A 183 4.29 -0.08 35.83
C SER A 183 5.41 0.98 35.97
N LEU A 184 6.62 0.52 36.23
CA LEU A 184 7.82 1.34 36.10
C LEU A 184 8.11 1.53 34.61
N VAL A 185 8.41 2.76 34.20
CA VAL A 185 8.79 3.12 32.85
C VAL A 185 10.08 3.92 32.84
N SER A 186 10.90 3.73 31.82
CA SER A 186 12.21 4.37 31.68
C SER A 186 12.46 4.79 30.24
N ARG A 187 13.27 5.84 30.07
CA ARG A 187 13.81 6.25 28.76
C ARG A 187 14.61 5.14 28.06
N ALA A 188 15.18 4.22 28.83
CA ALA A 188 15.96 3.10 28.34
C ALA A 188 15.11 1.87 27.97
N ASP A 189 13.80 1.90 28.19
CA ASP A 189 12.91 0.78 27.84
C ASP A 189 12.98 0.50 26.33
N ILE A 190 13.18 -0.76 25.97
CA ILE A 190 13.21 -1.22 24.57
C ILE A 190 11.80 -1.06 23.97
N GLU A 191 10.78 -1.41 24.73
CA GLU A 191 9.38 -1.38 24.30
C GLU A 191 8.76 0.01 24.54
N ALA A 192 8.10 0.55 23.52
CA ALA A 192 7.37 1.81 23.63
C ALA A 192 6.13 1.66 24.52
N LEU A 193 5.63 2.76 25.11
CA LEU A 193 4.38 2.78 25.85
C LEU A 193 3.19 2.43 24.97
N THR A 194 3.23 2.87 23.72
CA THR A 194 2.27 2.54 22.66
C THR A 194 2.81 3.03 21.32
N GLN A 195 2.16 2.55 20.25
CA GLN A 195 2.28 3.16 18.92
C GLN A 195 1.05 4.01 18.64
N LEU A 196 1.26 5.17 18.05
CA LEU A 196 0.21 6.07 17.59
C LEU A 196 0.29 6.17 16.07
N SER A 197 -0.79 5.82 15.38
CA SER A 197 -0.84 5.80 13.92
C SER A 197 -1.88 6.77 13.40
N ASP A 198 -1.44 7.77 12.63
CA ASP A 198 -2.33 8.59 11.80
C ASP A 198 -2.64 7.82 10.53
N VAL A 199 -3.90 7.43 10.38
CA VAL A 199 -4.40 6.65 9.25
C VAL A 199 -5.46 7.39 8.43
N GLN A 200 -5.56 8.71 8.53
CA GLN A 200 -6.48 9.51 7.68
C GLN A 200 -6.10 9.39 6.20
N GLU A 201 -4.82 9.31 5.95
CA GLU A 201 -4.22 8.85 4.69
C GLU A 201 -3.29 7.68 5.00
N VAL A 202 -3.22 6.74 4.09
CA VAL A 202 -2.32 5.59 4.22
C VAL A 202 -1.33 5.55 3.06
N TYR A 203 -0.13 5.13 3.37
CA TYR A 203 0.89 4.79 2.41
C TYR A 203 0.82 3.30 2.09
N VAL A 204 0.81 3.00 0.82
CA VAL A 204 0.81 1.63 0.30
C VAL A 204 2.12 1.41 -0.42
N TYR A 205 2.95 0.55 0.14
CA TYR A 205 4.26 0.21 -0.41
C TYR A 205 4.16 -1.10 -1.18
N PHE A 206 4.70 -1.13 -2.39
CA PHE A 206 4.82 -2.32 -3.20
C PHE A 206 6.15 -2.31 -3.96
N ALA A 207 6.59 -3.48 -4.42
CA ALA A 207 7.86 -3.64 -5.08
C ALA A 207 7.67 -3.99 -6.56
N LEU A 208 8.40 -3.30 -7.44
CA LEU A 208 8.50 -3.63 -8.86
C LEU A 208 9.86 -4.30 -9.12
N GLY A 209 9.85 -5.46 -9.76
CA GLY A 209 11.07 -6.06 -10.28
C GLY A 209 11.66 -5.22 -11.42
N GLU A 210 12.96 -5.36 -11.69
CA GLU A 210 13.68 -4.55 -12.69
C GLU A 210 13.00 -4.58 -14.07
N ALA A 211 12.58 -5.77 -14.53
CA ALA A 211 11.90 -5.92 -15.82
C ALA A 211 10.56 -5.18 -15.87
N ASP A 212 9.80 -5.20 -14.80
CA ASP A 212 8.50 -4.50 -14.70
C ASP A 212 8.70 -3.00 -14.59
N PHE A 213 9.75 -2.56 -13.90
CA PHE A 213 10.10 -1.15 -13.83
C PHE A 213 10.53 -0.58 -15.19
N ILE A 214 11.27 -1.35 -16.00
CA ILE A 214 11.64 -0.96 -17.37
C ILE A 214 10.37 -0.81 -18.23
N LYS A 215 9.44 -1.76 -18.18
CA LYS A 215 8.15 -1.69 -18.87
C LYS A 215 7.34 -0.48 -18.41
N PHE A 216 7.25 -0.27 -17.10
CA PHE A 216 6.59 0.88 -16.49
C PHE A 216 7.17 2.20 -17.01
N LYS A 217 8.50 2.35 -17.05
CA LYS A 217 9.16 3.54 -17.62
C LYS A 217 8.87 3.75 -19.11
N ALA A 218 8.76 2.67 -19.88
CA ALA A 218 8.50 2.74 -21.32
C ALA A 218 7.05 3.13 -21.64
N GLN A 219 6.11 2.80 -20.75
CA GLN A 219 4.67 3.03 -20.97
C GLN A 219 4.24 4.49 -20.82
N TYR A 220 4.97 5.30 -20.04
CA TYR A 220 4.58 6.67 -19.74
C TYR A 220 5.58 7.67 -20.32
N ASP A 221 5.06 8.68 -21.03
CA ASP A 221 5.84 9.76 -21.60
C ASP A 221 6.24 10.79 -20.55
N GLY A 222 7.50 11.18 -20.55
CA GLY A 222 8.03 12.21 -19.66
C GLY A 222 9.55 12.22 -19.68
N ALA A 223 10.15 13.40 -19.59
CA ALA A 223 11.60 13.57 -19.55
C ALA A 223 12.20 13.05 -18.23
N THR A 224 11.50 13.23 -17.13
CA THR A 224 11.91 12.78 -15.80
C THR A 224 10.91 11.75 -15.24
N LEU A 225 11.34 10.99 -14.24
CA LEU A 225 10.47 10.06 -13.52
C LEU A 225 9.29 10.80 -12.87
N ASN A 226 9.53 11.96 -12.29
CA ASN A 226 8.49 12.80 -11.68
C ASN A 226 7.43 13.27 -12.70
N ASP A 227 7.83 13.56 -13.92
CA ASP A 227 6.88 13.94 -14.99
C ASP A 227 6.01 12.74 -15.40
N LYS A 228 6.60 11.55 -15.41
CA LYS A 228 5.87 10.29 -15.65
C LYS A 228 4.86 10.01 -14.53
N LEU A 229 5.26 10.18 -13.26
CA LEU A 229 4.39 9.99 -12.09
C LEU A 229 3.15 10.90 -12.11
N LYS A 230 3.27 12.13 -12.61
CA LYS A 230 2.13 13.06 -12.73
C LYS A 230 1.10 12.63 -13.76
N LYS A 231 1.52 11.84 -14.76
CA LYS A 231 0.66 11.35 -15.85
C LYS A 231 0.08 9.97 -15.59
N LEU A 232 0.45 9.33 -14.46
CA LEU A 232 -0.07 8.04 -14.08
C LEU A 232 -1.56 8.11 -13.79
N ASP A 233 -2.30 7.15 -14.32
CA ASP A 233 -3.67 6.91 -13.92
C ASP A 233 -3.73 6.55 -12.43
N PRO A 234 -4.80 6.94 -11.74
CA PRO A 234 -5.02 6.50 -10.38
C PRO A 234 -5.03 4.97 -10.29
N ILE A 235 -4.40 4.45 -9.25
CA ILE A 235 -4.28 3.01 -9.03
C ILE A 235 -5.33 2.50 -8.07
N SER A 236 -5.68 1.22 -8.20
CA SER A 236 -6.61 0.54 -7.31
C SER A 236 -5.87 -0.31 -6.28
N LEU A 237 -6.45 -0.43 -5.09
CA LEU A 237 -5.99 -1.31 -4.03
C LEU A 237 -7.00 -2.45 -3.86
N LEU A 238 -6.51 -3.68 -3.98
CA LEU A 238 -7.26 -4.90 -3.69
C LEU A 238 -6.95 -5.31 -2.25
N LEU A 239 -7.97 -5.45 -1.45
CA LEU A 239 -7.84 -5.83 -0.04
C LEU A 239 -7.59 -7.34 0.11
N ALA A 240 -7.27 -7.77 1.32
CA ALA A 240 -6.98 -9.18 1.60
C ALA A 240 -8.16 -10.13 1.29
N ASP A 241 -9.40 -9.64 1.35
CA ASP A 241 -10.63 -10.34 1.01
C ASP A 241 -10.97 -10.32 -0.50
N GLN A 242 -10.06 -9.84 -1.35
CA GLN A 242 -10.22 -9.66 -2.78
C GLN A 242 -11.22 -8.57 -3.20
N THR A 243 -11.71 -7.76 -2.27
CA THR A 243 -12.53 -6.60 -2.61
C THR A 243 -11.66 -5.41 -3.03
N VAL A 244 -12.16 -4.60 -3.96
CA VAL A 244 -11.48 -3.39 -4.39
C VAL A 244 -11.80 -2.26 -3.41
N TYR A 245 -10.76 -1.63 -2.87
CA TYR A 245 -10.93 -0.47 -2.00
C TYR A 245 -11.63 0.68 -2.76
N PRO A 246 -12.67 1.31 -2.17
CA PRO A 246 -13.52 2.25 -2.92
C PRO A 246 -12.83 3.55 -3.36
N LYS A 247 -11.68 3.89 -2.78
CA LYS A 247 -10.89 5.06 -3.16
C LYS A 247 -9.68 4.64 -3.95
N GLN A 248 -9.43 5.36 -5.03
CA GLN A 248 -8.22 5.19 -5.82
C GLN A 248 -7.05 5.92 -5.14
N GLY A 249 -5.86 5.38 -5.33
CA GLY A 249 -4.61 5.96 -4.85
C GLY A 249 -3.79 6.57 -5.96
N LYS A 250 -2.80 7.35 -5.58
CA LYS A 250 -1.83 7.96 -6.49
C LYS A 250 -0.42 7.57 -6.08
N ILE A 251 0.38 7.11 -7.04
CA ILE A 251 1.81 6.89 -6.83
C ILE A 251 2.47 8.26 -6.66
N ASP A 252 3.18 8.44 -5.56
CA ASP A 252 3.82 9.69 -5.20
C ASP A 252 5.34 9.56 -4.97
N MET A 253 5.84 8.34 -4.84
CA MET A 253 7.27 8.09 -4.65
C MET A 253 7.68 6.77 -5.30
N ILE A 254 8.84 6.81 -5.95
CA ILE A 254 9.60 5.63 -6.37
C ILE A 254 10.98 5.80 -5.75
N ASP A 255 11.49 4.73 -5.14
CA ASP A 255 12.81 4.74 -4.52
C ASP A 255 13.91 5.10 -5.56
N GLY A 256 14.99 5.67 -5.09
CA GLY A 256 16.15 6.01 -5.93
C GLY A 256 17.05 4.83 -6.24
N GLN A 257 16.88 3.68 -5.57
CA GLN A 257 17.76 2.52 -5.68
C GLN A 257 16.97 1.22 -5.68
N PHE A 258 17.51 0.23 -6.42
CA PHE A 258 17.04 -1.15 -6.31
C PHE A 258 17.63 -1.80 -5.08
N ASP A 259 16.82 -2.57 -4.37
CA ASP A 259 17.31 -3.47 -3.34
C ASP A 259 18.18 -4.57 -3.97
N LYS A 260 19.43 -4.67 -3.52
CA LYS A 260 20.44 -5.56 -4.10
C LYS A 260 20.15 -7.05 -3.89
N ASN A 261 19.35 -7.39 -2.86
CA ASN A 261 19.04 -8.77 -2.53
C ASN A 261 17.85 -9.30 -3.34
N THR A 262 16.88 -8.42 -3.63
CA THR A 262 15.62 -8.80 -4.29
C THR A 262 15.57 -8.37 -5.76
N GLY A 263 16.44 -7.45 -6.21
CA GLY A 263 16.38 -6.86 -7.55
C GLY A 263 15.09 -6.06 -7.80
N ALA A 264 14.47 -5.55 -6.73
CA ALA A 264 13.22 -4.82 -6.82
C ALA A 264 13.39 -3.37 -6.35
N ILE A 265 12.54 -2.48 -6.87
CA ILE A 265 12.47 -1.08 -6.46
C ILE A 265 11.17 -0.84 -5.71
N THR A 266 11.25 -0.14 -4.59
CA THR A 266 10.07 0.20 -3.78
C THR A 266 9.33 1.38 -4.39
N VAL A 267 8.02 1.22 -4.51
CA VAL A 267 7.08 2.24 -4.94
C VAL A 267 6.08 2.51 -3.84
N ARG A 268 5.76 3.77 -3.61
CA ARG A 268 4.75 4.20 -2.65
C ARG A 268 3.59 4.86 -3.37
N ALA A 269 2.40 4.53 -2.92
CA ALA A 269 1.18 5.23 -3.30
C ALA A 269 0.42 5.71 -2.07
N THR A 270 -0.21 6.86 -2.19
CA THR A 270 -1.07 7.44 -1.14
C THR A 270 -2.53 7.18 -1.44
N PHE A 271 -3.25 6.70 -0.44
CA PHE A 271 -4.69 6.46 -0.49
C PHE A 271 -5.40 7.24 0.63
N ALA A 272 -6.49 7.93 0.28
CA ALA A 272 -7.35 8.57 1.28
C ALA A 272 -8.11 7.50 2.08
N ASN A 273 -8.14 7.64 3.42
CA ASN A 273 -8.77 6.67 4.32
C ASN A 273 -9.59 7.35 5.42
N ALA A 274 -10.41 8.33 5.04
CA ALA A 274 -11.20 9.13 5.98
C ALA A 274 -12.13 8.29 6.90
N GLN A 275 -12.56 7.12 6.45
CA GLN A 275 -13.39 6.20 7.23
C GLN A 275 -12.58 5.28 8.16
N GLY A 276 -11.25 5.32 8.10
CA GLY A 276 -10.36 4.49 8.93
C GLY A 276 -10.49 2.98 8.71
N LEU A 277 -10.93 2.56 7.51
CA LEU A 277 -11.04 1.14 7.16
C LEU A 277 -9.66 0.46 7.12
N LEU A 278 -8.68 1.16 6.58
CA LEU A 278 -7.30 0.68 6.51
C LEU A 278 -6.55 1.04 7.79
N ARG A 279 -5.74 0.12 8.26
CA ARG A 279 -4.87 0.28 9.44
C ARG A 279 -3.42 0.04 9.05
N SER A 280 -2.50 0.62 9.81
CA SER A 280 -1.08 0.29 9.69
C SER A 280 -0.87 -1.19 9.98
N GLY A 281 -0.13 -1.89 9.10
CA GLY A 281 0.09 -3.33 9.15
C GLY A 281 -0.90 -4.17 8.34
N ASN A 282 -1.92 -3.57 7.72
CA ASN A 282 -2.73 -4.29 6.74
C ASN A 282 -1.88 -4.66 5.51
N THR A 283 -2.32 -5.69 4.79
CA THR A 283 -1.76 -6.11 3.51
C THR A 283 -2.83 -6.08 2.42
N GLY A 284 -2.39 -6.04 1.18
CA GLY A 284 -3.25 -6.04 0.01
C GLY A 284 -2.44 -6.22 -1.27
N LYS A 285 -3.05 -5.88 -2.40
CA LYS A 285 -2.36 -5.84 -3.69
C LYS A 285 -2.66 -4.52 -4.38
N VAL A 286 -1.64 -3.85 -4.85
CA VAL A 286 -1.80 -2.72 -5.78
C VAL A 286 -2.08 -3.28 -7.16
N ARG A 287 -3.07 -2.72 -7.84
CA ARG A 287 -3.45 -3.07 -9.20
C ARG A 287 -3.10 -1.92 -10.13
N LEU A 288 -2.09 -2.12 -10.98
CA LEU A 288 -1.70 -1.19 -12.02
C LEU A 288 -2.45 -1.52 -13.32
N SER A 289 -3.01 -0.52 -13.96
CA SER A 289 -3.63 -0.66 -15.28
C SER A 289 -2.58 -0.57 -16.38
N LEU A 290 -2.65 -1.50 -17.32
CA LEU A 290 -1.83 -1.53 -18.53
C LEU A 290 -2.76 -1.31 -19.73
N GLN A 291 -2.58 -0.20 -20.42
CA GLN A 291 -3.36 0.11 -21.63
C GLN A 291 -2.72 -0.54 -22.87
N HIS A 292 -3.55 -1.19 -23.66
CA HIS A 292 -3.16 -1.80 -24.93
C HIS A 292 -4.02 -1.19 -26.04
N ASN A 293 -3.41 -0.42 -26.94
CA ASN A 293 -4.16 0.30 -27.97
C ASN A 293 -4.65 -0.62 -29.10
N ASP A 294 -3.89 -1.66 -29.43
CA ASP A 294 -4.16 -2.59 -30.52
C ASP A 294 -4.25 -4.05 -30.01
N ALA A 295 -5.08 -4.24 -28.99
CA ALA A 295 -5.24 -5.55 -28.36
C ALA A 295 -6.05 -6.52 -29.23
N ILE A 296 -5.53 -7.70 -29.46
CA ILE A 296 -6.30 -8.83 -29.99
C ILE A 296 -7.00 -9.51 -28.80
N LEU A 297 -8.31 -9.43 -28.79
CA LEU A 297 -9.15 -10.00 -27.73
C LEU A 297 -9.92 -11.22 -28.21
N VAL A 298 -9.85 -12.29 -27.41
CA VAL A 298 -10.59 -13.55 -27.67
C VAL A 298 -11.45 -13.84 -26.45
N PRO A 299 -12.79 -13.99 -26.61
CA PRO A 299 -13.65 -14.36 -25.50
C PRO A 299 -13.22 -15.70 -24.87
N GLN A 300 -13.15 -15.75 -23.53
CA GLN A 300 -12.76 -16.98 -22.81
C GLN A 300 -13.68 -18.15 -23.14
N SER A 301 -14.97 -17.87 -23.43
CA SER A 301 -15.94 -18.88 -23.88
C SER A 301 -15.64 -19.48 -25.25
N ALA A 302 -14.83 -18.83 -26.07
CA ALA A 302 -14.39 -19.29 -27.39
C ALA A 302 -13.07 -20.04 -27.34
N THR A 303 -12.59 -20.43 -26.17
CA THR A 303 -11.30 -21.09 -25.97
C THR A 303 -11.47 -22.48 -25.37
N ILE A 304 -10.54 -23.37 -25.67
CA ILE A 304 -10.41 -24.71 -25.06
C ILE A 304 -9.06 -24.80 -24.40
N GLU A 305 -9.06 -25.16 -23.13
CA GLU A 305 -7.84 -25.41 -22.38
C GLU A 305 -7.54 -26.90 -22.38
N LEU A 306 -6.40 -27.27 -22.92
CA LEU A 306 -5.93 -28.66 -22.96
C LEU A 306 -4.51 -28.70 -22.42
N GLN A 307 -4.34 -29.35 -21.28
CA GLN A 307 -3.09 -29.41 -20.53
C GLN A 307 -2.64 -28.00 -20.20
N ASP A 308 -1.48 -27.56 -20.71
CA ASP A 308 -0.86 -26.27 -20.48
C ASP A 308 -1.07 -25.26 -21.64
N LYS A 309 -1.91 -25.60 -22.63
CA LYS A 309 -2.14 -24.77 -23.83
C LYS A 309 -3.61 -24.43 -24.01
N ILE A 310 -3.81 -23.20 -24.47
CA ILE A 310 -5.12 -22.67 -24.82
C ILE A 310 -5.25 -22.65 -26.34
N PHE A 311 -6.38 -23.14 -26.84
CA PHE A 311 -6.68 -23.24 -28.25
C PHE A 311 -7.98 -22.50 -28.59
N VAL A 312 -8.07 -22.09 -29.84
CA VAL A 312 -9.30 -21.64 -30.50
C VAL A 312 -9.53 -22.44 -31.77
N TYR A 313 -10.75 -22.54 -32.22
CA TYR A 313 -11.07 -23.05 -33.56
C TYR A 313 -11.21 -21.90 -34.53
N THR A 314 -10.23 -21.70 -35.40
CA THR A 314 -10.28 -20.71 -36.50
C THR A 314 -11.02 -21.30 -37.68
N VAL A 315 -11.81 -20.49 -38.39
CA VAL A 315 -12.55 -20.88 -39.58
C VAL A 315 -11.75 -20.53 -40.83
N ALA A 316 -11.24 -21.56 -41.53
CA ALA A 316 -10.47 -21.43 -42.75
C ALA A 316 -11.37 -21.41 -44.00
N GLU A 317 -10.76 -21.35 -45.19
CA GLU A 317 -11.47 -21.45 -46.46
C GLU A 317 -12.28 -22.74 -46.55
N GLY A 318 -13.48 -22.67 -47.15
CA GLY A 318 -14.42 -23.79 -47.24
C GLY A 318 -15.10 -24.13 -45.91
N ASN A 319 -15.12 -23.20 -44.96
CA ASN A 319 -15.72 -23.36 -43.61
C ASN A 319 -15.17 -24.53 -42.81
N LYS A 320 -13.93 -24.94 -43.07
CA LYS A 320 -13.20 -25.92 -42.27
C LYS A 320 -12.65 -25.29 -41.01
N VAL A 321 -12.81 -25.95 -39.88
CA VAL A 321 -12.22 -25.44 -38.62
C VAL A 321 -10.81 -26.00 -38.43
N LYS A 322 -9.91 -25.14 -37.95
CA LYS A 322 -8.53 -25.47 -37.58
C LYS A 322 -8.32 -25.17 -36.12
N LYS A 323 -7.83 -26.11 -35.35
CA LYS A 323 -7.47 -25.96 -33.96
C LYS A 323 -6.13 -25.20 -33.86
N THR A 324 -6.19 -23.95 -33.48
CA THR A 324 -5.03 -23.04 -33.45
C THR A 324 -4.62 -22.74 -32.00
N PRO A 325 -3.38 -23.03 -31.59
CA PRO A 325 -2.89 -22.64 -30.26
C PRO A 325 -2.75 -21.14 -30.18
N ILE A 326 -3.12 -20.55 -29.04
CA ILE A 326 -2.98 -19.13 -28.79
C ILE A 326 -2.08 -18.87 -27.57
N THR A 327 -1.34 -17.77 -27.61
CA THR A 327 -0.52 -17.32 -26.48
C THR A 327 -1.24 -16.18 -25.77
N VAL A 328 -1.71 -16.43 -24.57
CA VAL A 328 -2.39 -15.44 -23.71
C VAL A 328 -1.36 -14.67 -22.88
N ILE A 329 -1.44 -13.34 -22.87
CA ILE A 329 -0.58 -12.48 -22.06
C ILE A 329 -1.32 -11.73 -20.95
N GLY A 330 -2.65 -11.83 -20.91
CA GLY A 330 -3.46 -11.19 -19.87
C GLY A 330 -4.95 -11.42 -20.07
N LYS A 331 -5.73 -10.85 -19.14
CA LYS A 331 -7.20 -10.87 -19.18
C LYS A 331 -7.72 -9.45 -19.16
N SER A 332 -8.71 -9.16 -19.97
CA SER A 332 -9.46 -7.91 -19.96
C SER A 332 -10.95 -8.24 -19.83
N GLY A 333 -11.49 -8.15 -18.63
CA GLY A 333 -12.85 -8.61 -18.32
C GLY A 333 -13.04 -10.09 -18.59
N LYS A 334 -13.95 -10.44 -19.55
CA LYS A 334 -14.25 -11.80 -19.97
C LYS A 334 -13.39 -12.29 -21.17
N ASP A 335 -12.47 -11.45 -21.64
CA ASP A 335 -11.67 -11.74 -22.81
C ASP A 335 -10.20 -12.00 -22.46
N TYR A 336 -9.56 -12.89 -23.19
CA TYR A 336 -8.12 -13.07 -23.17
C TYR A 336 -7.44 -12.07 -24.11
N LEU A 337 -6.37 -11.43 -23.65
CA LEU A 337 -5.45 -10.65 -24.48
C LEU A 337 -4.42 -11.59 -25.10
N ILE A 338 -4.38 -11.63 -26.43
CA ILE A 338 -3.59 -12.59 -27.22
C ILE A 338 -2.33 -11.90 -27.76
N LYS A 339 -1.20 -12.58 -27.63
CA LYS A 339 0.08 -12.19 -28.25
C LYS A 339 0.26 -12.81 -29.63
N ASP A 340 0.00 -14.13 -29.73
CA ASP A 340 0.22 -14.94 -30.93
C ASP A 340 -0.86 -15.99 -31.10
N GLY A 341 -1.05 -16.45 -32.35
CA GLY A 341 -1.94 -17.54 -32.74
C GLY A 341 -3.10 -17.09 -33.63
N VAL A 342 -3.63 -15.87 -33.41
CA VAL A 342 -4.71 -15.30 -34.21
C VAL A 342 -4.46 -13.83 -34.48
N LYS A 343 -5.10 -13.31 -35.53
CA LYS A 343 -4.96 -11.90 -35.97
C LYS A 343 -6.33 -11.25 -36.12
N ALA A 344 -6.36 -9.94 -36.18
CA ALA A 344 -7.56 -9.19 -36.56
C ALA A 344 -8.04 -9.61 -37.95
N GLY A 345 -9.34 -9.84 -38.11
CA GLY A 345 -9.97 -10.39 -39.32
C GLY A 345 -10.14 -11.91 -39.32
N ASP A 346 -9.45 -12.63 -38.43
CA ASP A 346 -9.69 -14.09 -38.31
C ASP A 346 -11.09 -14.34 -37.72
N ARG A 347 -11.74 -15.39 -38.20
CA ARG A 347 -13.01 -15.82 -37.65
C ARG A 347 -12.80 -17.01 -36.75
N ILE A 348 -13.38 -17.02 -35.56
CA ILE A 348 -13.29 -18.11 -34.58
C ILE A 348 -14.67 -18.57 -34.17
N VAL A 349 -14.78 -19.85 -33.86
CA VAL A 349 -16.02 -20.43 -33.34
C VAL A 349 -16.21 -19.98 -31.90
N PHE A 350 -17.40 -19.45 -31.56
CA PHE A 350 -17.68 -18.82 -30.26
C PHE A 350 -18.18 -19.83 -29.22
N THR A 351 -19.05 -20.78 -29.63
CA THR A 351 -19.62 -21.81 -28.74
C THR A 351 -19.77 -23.13 -29.49
N GLY A 352 -20.02 -24.25 -28.77
CA GLY A 352 -20.15 -25.59 -29.36
C GLY A 352 -18.81 -26.22 -29.69
N LEU A 353 -17.76 -25.82 -29.02
CA LEU A 353 -16.39 -26.26 -29.27
C LEU A 353 -16.19 -27.77 -29.04
N ASP A 354 -16.96 -28.36 -28.12
CA ASP A 354 -16.91 -29.79 -27.77
C ASP A 354 -17.39 -30.72 -28.93
N LEU A 355 -18.11 -30.16 -29.88
CA LEU A 355 -18.62 -30.89 -31.05
C LEU A 355 -17.62 -30.89 -32.20
N LEU A 356 -16.48 -30.19 -32.05
CA LEU A 356 -15.55 -29.97 -33.15
C LEU A 356 -14.31 -30.86 -33.05
N SER A 357 -13.93 -31.38 -34.22
CA SER A 357 -12.63 -32.02 -34.44
C SER A 357 -11.82 -31.22 -35.46
N GLU A 358 -10.51 -31.38 -35.46
CA GLU A 358 -9.61 -30.78 -36.45
C GLU A 358 -10.11 -31.09 -37.89
N GLY A 359 -10.27 -30.05 -38.71
CA GLY A 359 -10.71 -30.17 -40.08
C GLY A 359 -12.22 -30.35 -40.28
N ALA A 360 -13.03 -30.38 -39.24
CA ALA A 360 -14.49 -30.45 -39.38
C ALA A 360 -15.04 -29.28 -40.19
N VAL A 361 -16.08 -29.54 -41.00
CA VAL A 361 -16.78 -28.49 -41.75
C VAL A 361 -17.97 -28.01 -40.92
N ILE A 362 -18.15 -26.70 -40.84
CA ILE A 362 -19.27 -26.09 -40.11
C ILE A 362 -20.10 -25.21 -41.07
N THR A 363 -21.31 -24.88 -40.67
CA THR A 363 -22.08 -23.79 -41.25
C THR A 363 -21.96 -22.58 -40.32
N PRO A 364 -21.16 -21.58 -40.71
CA PRO A 364 -20.95 -20.43 -39.82
C PRO A 364 -22.20 -19.55 -39.74
N GLU A 365 -22.67 -19.29 -38.52
CA GLU A 365 -23.68 -18.28 -38.22
C GLU A 365 -23.02 -17.10 -37.54
N ASN A 366 -23.30 -15.89 -38.00
CA ASN A 366 -22.73 -14.70 -37.34
C ASN A 366 -23.25 -14.59 -35.90
N ALA A 367 -22.38 -14.75 -34.94
CA ALA A 367 -22.74 -14.55 -33.55
C ALA A 367 -23.24 -13.10 -33.37
N LYS A 368 -24.46 -12.92 -32.90
CA LYS A 368 -24.92 -11.59 -32.44
C LYS A 368 -24.01 -11.17 -31.29
N PRO A 369 -23.49 -9.94 -31.31
CA PRO A 369 -22.66 -9.47 -30.19
C PRO A 369 -23.48 -9.59 -28.91
N VAL A 370 -23.00 -10.40 -27.97
CA VAL A 370 -23.57 -10.46 -26.62
C VAL A 370 -23.25 -9.12 -25.97
N VAL A 371 -24.23 -8.20 -26.00
CA VAL A 371 -24.17 -6.96 -25.23
C VAL A 371 -24.08 -7.37 -23.77
N ALA A 372 -22.94 -7.12 -23.16
CA ALA A 372 -22.73 -7.34 -21.75
C ALA A 372 -23.78 -6.52 -20.97
N GLN A 373 -24.72 -7.19 -20.34
CA GLN A 373 -25.47 -6.57 -19.25
C GLN A 373 -24.50 -6.40 -18.09
N ASN A 374 -24.28 -5.13 -17.69
CA ASN A 374 -23.48 -4.69 -16.55
C ASN A 374 -23.98 -5.30 -15.24
#